data_cbf33494ce1030149730d6b6b7e728a8
#
_entry.id   cbf33494ce1030149730d6b6b7e728a8
#
_cell.length_a   1.000
_cell.length_b   1.000
_cell.length_c   1.000
_cell.angle_alpha   90.00
_cell.angle_beta   90.00
_cell.angle_gamma   90.00
#
_symmetry.space_group_name_H-M   'P 1'
#
loop_
_entity.id
_entity.type
_entity.pdbx_description
1 polymer ?
#
loop_
_entity_poly.entity_id
_entity_poly.type
_entity_poly.pdbx_seq_one_letter_code
_entity_poly.pdbx_strand_id
1 'polypeptide(L)'
;MMEQKNPFKMPRVLWFQLFLLALGYAFYSANRLSFGVGLKAVAASLSLTAVQLGTIGTIFTLGQALIDIPAGYLADRFGRKRMLIFGMVGLGCMTTCVTTSASFAGAALWRVCFGIFEGCWNIVMYSVAGSIFPAARAMLNGLMMTFYSIGAYVGSTYYGWSLERTGDWSVGLTHMGIATVIFGLLLIFGFKRKYTDTSTDIKRIHLIEAIRTVGFNKVVWLGVLIQILNIIPYWGFASMGPYLFMTYKGFNPTEAGSFFGAIYGIG
;
A
#
# COMPACT_ATOMS: atom_id res chain seq x y z
N MET A 1 11.32 -30.82 -18.79
CA MET A 1 11.96 -29.54 -19.14
C MET A 1 10.85 -28.63 -19.65
N MET A 2 10.32 -27.71 -18.80
CA MET A 2 9.32 -26.74 -19.25
C MET A 2 10.03 -25.75 -20.15
N GLU A 3 9.57 -25.65 -21.39
CA GLU A 3 9.99 -24.65 -22.36
C GLU A 3 9.87 -23.25 -21.71
N GLN A 4 11.00 -22.58 -21.47
CA GLN A 4 11.03 -21.20 -20.97
C GLN A 4 10.40 -20.31 -22.04
N LYS A 5 9.08 -20.13 -21.96
CA LYS A 5 8.38 -19.17 -22.82
C LYS A 5 8.99 -17.80 -22.59
N ASN A 6 9.52 -17.21 -23.66
CA ASN A 6 10.12 -15.89 -23.67
C ASN A 6 9.12 -14.87 -23.06
N PRO A 7 9.48 -14.15 -21.97
CA PRO A 7 8.59 -13.21 -21.29
C PRO A 7 8.05 -12.11 -22.19
N PHE A 8 8.78 -11.71 -23.21
CA PHE A 8 8.38 -10.68 -24.15
C PHE A 8 7.34 -11.11 -25.20
N LYS A 9 7.00 -12.41 -25.28
CA LYS A 9 5.96 -12.94 -26.18
C LYS A 9 4.57 -13.03 -25.54
N MET A 10 4.33 -12.31 -24.45
CA MET A 10 3.01 -12.28 -23.81
C MET A 10 1.96 -11.54 -24.67
N PRO A 11 0.70 -12.00 -24.64
CA PRO A 11 -0.41 -11.26 -25.25
C PRO A 11 -0.52 -9.83 -24.66
N ARG A 12 -0.84 -8.85 -25.51
CA ARG A 12 -1.00 -7.43 -25.10
C ARG A 12 -1.96 -7.26 -23.90
N VAL A 13 -2.95 -8.13 -23.81
CA VAL A 13 -3.91 -8.11 -22.69
C VAL A 13 -3.24 -8.40 -21.34
N LEU A 14 -2.25 -9.29 -21.28
CA LEU A 14 -1.54 -9.57 -20.02
C LEU A 14 -0.66 -8.41 -19.60
N TRP A 15 0.01 -7.74 -20.54
CA TRP A 15 0.74 -6.50 -20.27
C TRP A 15 -0.17 -5.40 -19.73
N PHE A 16 -1.38 -5.28 -20.28
CA PHE A 16 -2.37 -4.34 -19.78
C PHE A 16 -2.83 -4.68 -18.35
N GLN A 17 -3.06 -5.97 -18.02
CA GLN A 17 -3.37 -6.39 -16.64
C GLN A 17 -2.23 -6.04 -15.67
N LEU A 18 -0.98 -6.30 -16.07
CA LEU A 18 0.19 -5.97 -15.27
C LEU A 18 0.35 -4.46 -15.08
N PHE A 19 0.11 -3.68 -16.12
CA PHE A 19 0.12 -2.22 -16.02
C PHE A 19 -0.94 -1.70 -15.04
N LEU A 20 -2.15 -2.25 -15.07
CA LEU A 20 -3.20 -1.89 -14.09
C LEU A 20 -2.82 -2.26 -12.67
N LEU A 21 -2.16 -3.41 -12.45
CA LEU A 21 -1.65 -3.78 -11.12
C LEU A 21 -0.55 -2.82 -10.67
N ALA A 22 0.39 -2.50 -11.55
CA ALA A 22 1.49 -1.59 -11.26
C ALA A 22 0.97 -0.17 -10.97
N LEU A 23 0.04 0.34 -11.78
CA LEU A 23 -0.60 1.64 -11.55
C LEU A 23 -1.38 1.65 -10.23
N GLY A 24 -2.08 0.55 -9.91
CA GLY A 24 -2.75 0.39 -8.61
C GLY A 24 -1.76 0.45 -7.45
N TYR A 25 -0.57 -0.10 -7.62
CA TYR A 25 0.48 -0.03 -6.61
C TYR A 25 1.06 1.38 -6.44
N ALA A 26 1.04 2.20 -7.50
CA ALA A 26 1.34 3.62 -7.39
C ALA A 26 0.27 4.38 -6.57
N PHE A 27 -1.02 4.12 -6.80
CA PHE A 27 -2.10 4.68 -5.97
C PHE A 27 -1.99 4.23 -4.50
N TYR A 28 -1.68 2.96 -4.28
CA TYR A 28 -1.44 2.39 -2.96
C TYR A 28 -0.33 3.15 -2.20
N SER A 29 0.85 3.29 -2.80
CA SER A 29 1.99 3.96 -2.18
C SER A 29 1.77 5.45 -1.99
N ALA A 30 1.11 6.11 -2.95
CA ALA A 30 0.73 7.51 -2.84
C ALA A 30 -0.11 7.77 -1.59
N ASN A 31 -1.19 7.00 -1.38
CA ASN A 31 -2.05 7.17 -0.20
C ASN A 31 -1.33 6.81 1.11
N ARG A 32 -0.49 5.77 1.08
CA ARG A 32 0.24 5.28 2.26
C ARG A 32 1.24 6.30 2.78
N LEU A 33 2.08 6.83 1.91
CA LEU A 33 3.24 7.66 2.29
C LEU A 33 2.90 9.14 2.44
N SER A 34 1.92 9.65 1.70
CA SER A 34 1.55 11.06 1.75
C SER A 34 1.04 11.51 3.12
N PHE A 35 0.40 10.62 3.88
CA PHE A 35 -0.10 10.95 5.22
C PHE A 35 1.02 11.47 6.14
N GLY A 36 2.24 10.94 6.00
CA GLY A 36 3.42 11.41 6.74
C GLY A 36 3.76 12.88 6.51
N VAL A 37 3.51 13.41 5.31
CA VAL A 37 3.72 14.82 4.96
C VAL A 37 2.74 15.73 5.70
N GLY A 38 1.49 15.29 5.88
CA GLY A 38 0.46 16.05 6.59
C GLY A 38 0.49 15.95 8.10
N LEU A 39 1.35 15.11 8.66
CA LEU A 39 1.32 14.74 10.07
C LEU A 39 1.40 15.94 11.01
N LYS A 40 2.20 16.97 10.66
CA LYS A 40 2.34 18.21 11.42
C LYS A 40 1.03 19.01 11.44
N ALA A 41 0.35 19.12 10.31
CA ALA A 41 -0.92 19.83 10.20
C ALA A 41 -2.06 19.07 10.89
N VAL A 42 -2.09 17.74 10.77
CA VAL A 42 -3.04 16.87 11.49
C VAL A 42 -2.84 16.99 13.00
N ALA A 43 -1.60 17.00 13.48
CA ALA A 43 -1.31 17.16 14.90
C ALA A 43 -1.79 18.51 15.44
N ALA A 44 -1.59 19.59 14.70
CA ALA A 44 -2.06 20.92 15.07
C ALA A 44 -3.60 20.98 15.07
N SER A 45 -4.25 20.44 14.04
CA SER A 45 -5.71 20.45 13.89
C SER A 45 -6.45 19.66 14.98
N LEU A 46 -5.91 18.48 15.33
CA LEU A 46 -6.54 17.58 16.32
C LEU A 46 -5.92 17.69 17.71
N SER A 47 -5.02 18.67 17.95
CA SER A 47 -4.32 18.90 19.23
C SER A 47 -3.66 17.62 19.77
N LEU A 48 -2.95 16.89 18.92
CA LEU A 48 -2.36 15.58 19.25
C LEU A 48 -1.11 15.73 20.13
N THR A 49 -0.98 14.87 21.12
CA THR A 49 0.27 14.67 21.86
C THR A 49 1.32 13.98 20.98
N ALA A 50 2.61 14.05 21.35
CA ALA A 50 3.70 13.38 20.60
C ALA A 50 3.48 11.86 20.47
N VAL A 51 2.94 11.21 21.51
CA VAL A 51 2.61 9.77 21.47
C VAL A 51 1.47 9.49 20.50
N GLN A 52 0.40 10.29 20.52
CA GLN A 52 -0.71 10.17 19.58
C GLN A 52 -0.28 10.41 18.13
N LEU A 53 0.62 11.36 17.90
CA LEU A 53 1.21 11.65 16.60
C LEU A 53 1.95 10.44 16.04
N GLY A 54 2.84 9.83 16.83
CA GLY A 54 3.53 8.60 16.43
C GLY A 54 2.57 7.44 16.17
N THR A 55 1.58 7.29 17.03
CA THR A 55 0.57 6.23 16.90
C THR A 55 -0.24 6.39 15.61
N ILE A 56 -0.75 7.58 15.29
CA ILE A 56 -1.59 7.78 14.11
C ILE A 56 -0.81 7.59 12.80
N GLY A 57 0.48 7.90 12.82
CA GLY A 57 1.37 7.66 11.69
C GLY A 57 1.57 6.17 11.37
N THR A 58 1.46 5.29 12.37
CA THR A 58 1.82 3.87 12.25
C THR A 58 0.68 2.88 12.46
N ILE A 59 -0.43 3.29 13.10
CA ILE A 59 -1.52 2.37 13.52
C ILE A 59 -2.19 1.61 12.36
N PHE A 60 -2.10 2.11 11.14
CA PHE A 60 -2.62 1.42 9.96
C PHE A 60 -1.96 0.04 9.77
N THR A 61 -0.71 -0.13 10.21
CA THR A 61 -0.01 -1.42 10.15
C THR A 61 -0.70 -2.50 10.99
N LEU A 62 -1.41 -2.12 12.06
CA LEU A 62 -2.22 -3.04 12.83
C LEU A 62 -3.37 -3.59 11.98
N GLY A 63 -4.09 -2.72 11.27
CA GLY A 63 -5.15 -3.12 10.35
C GLY A 63 -4.63 -4.05 9.25
N GLN A 64 -3.48 -3.72 8.68
CA GLN A 64 -2.82 -4.55 7.67
C GLN A 64 -2.45 -5.93 8.24
N ALA A 65 -1.82 -6.00 9.40
CA ALA A 65 -1.43 -7.27 10.04
C ALA A 65 -2.63 -8.18 10.32
N LEU A 66 -3.77 -7.60 10.70
CA LEU A 66 -5.00 -8.36 10.95
C LEU A 66 -5.57 -9.03 9.70
N ILE A 67 -5.43 -8.38 8.54
CA ILE A 67 -6.04 -8.86 7.30
C ILE A 67 -5.08 -9.64 6.39
N ASP A 68 -3.77 -9.49 6.51
CA ASP A 68 -2.80 -10.06 5.57
C ASP A 68 -2.97 -11.59 5.42
N ILE A 69 -3.19 -12.32 6.52
CA ILE A 69 -3.45 -13.77 6.46
C ILE A 69 -4.85 -14.07 5.91
N PRO A 70 -5.95 -13.48 6.42
CA PRO A 70 -7.28 -13.69 5.88
C PRO A 70 -7.46 -13.27 4.42
N ALA A 71 -6.76 -12.21 3.95
CA ALA A 71 -6.91 -11.66 2.61
C ALA A 71 -6.64 -12.70 1.51
N GLY A 72 -5.62 -13.55 1.68
CA GLY A 72 -5.34 -14.63 0.75
C GLY A 72 -6.51 -15.63 0.66
N TYR A 73 -7.03 -16.08 1.79
CA TYR A 73 -8.17 -16.98 1.86
C TYR A 73 -9.45 -16.35 1.26
N LEU A 74 -9.72 -15.09 1.58
CA LEU A 74 -10.87 -14.36 1.03
C LEU A 74 -10.75 -14.19 -0.48
N ALA A 75 -9.55 -13.95 -1.00
CA ALA A 75 -9.30 -13.84 -2.44
C ALA A 75 -9.56 -15.15 -3.18
N ASP A 76 -9.20 -16.29 -2.59
CA ASP A 76 -9.47 -17.60 -3.18
C ASP A 76 -10.97 -17.96 -3.11
N ARG A 77 -11.70 -17.47 -2.09
CA ARG A 77 -13.13 -17.71 -1.92
C ARG A 77 -14.02 -16.80 -2.77
N PHE A 78 -13.73 -15.50 -2.78
CA PHE A 78 -14.57 -14.48 -3.44
C PHE A 78 -14.09 -14.10 -4.84
N GLY A 79 -12.89 -14.54 -5.22
CA GLY A 79 -12.23 -14.21 -6.47
C GLY A 79 -11.27 -13.02 -6.33
N ARG A 80 -10.07 -13.17 -6.88
CA ARG A 80 -8.98 -12.19 -6.76
C ARG A 80 -9.33 -10.84 -7.38
N LYS A 81 -10.03 -10.83 -8.54
CA LYS A 81 -10.53 -9.59 -9.15
C LYS A 81 -11.39 -8.78 -8.20
N ARG A 82 -12.34 -9.43 -7.52
CA ARG A 82 -13.24 -8.73 -6.58
C ARG A 82 -12.47 -8.17 -5.39
N MET A 83 -11.53 -8.93 -4.86
CA MET A 83 -10.71 -8.51 -3.74
C MET A 83 -9.81 -7.32 -4.09
N LEU A 84 -9.22 -7.28 -5.29
CA LEU A 84 -8.45 -6.12 -5.77
C LEU A 84 -9.31 -4.86 -5.85
N ILE A 85 -10.52 -4.97 -6.43
CA ILE A 85 -11.43 -3.83 -6.53
C ILE A 85 -11.86 -3.36 -5.14
N PHE A 86 -12.26 -4.30 -4.27
CA PHE A 86 -12.66 -4.03 -2.89
C PHE A 86 -11.55 -3.35 -2.09
N GLY A 87 -10.32 -3.87 -2.16
CA GLY A 87 -9.16 -3.28 -1.50
C GLY A 87 -8.87 -1.86 -1.99
N MET A 88 -8.89 -1.63 -3.30
CA MET A 88 -8.58 -0.30 -3.87
C MET A 88 -9.66 0.73 -3.56
N VAL A 89 -10.94 0.38 -3.75
CA VAL A 89 -12.06 1.28 -3.43
C VAL A 89 -12.11 1.58 -1.94
N GLY A 90 -11.97 0.56 -1.10
CA GLY A 90 -11.97 0.74 0.35
C GLY A 90 -10.79 1.60 0.83
N LEU A 91 -9.59 1.40 0.26
CA LEU A 91 -8.41 2.23 0.56
C LEU A 91 -8.68 3.71 0.27
N GLY A 92 -9.23 4.01 -0.91
CA GLY A 92 -9.58 5.39 -1.28
C GLY A 92 -10.69 5.98 -0.38
N CYS A 93 -11.72 5.19 -0.05
CA CYS A 93 -12.76 5.62 0.90
C CYS A 93 -12.17 5.95 2.27
N MET A 94 -11.29 5.09 2.82
CA MET A 94 -10.70 5.32 4.14
C MET A 94 -9.73 6.50 4.14
N THR A 95 -9.02 6.74 3.03
CA THR A 95 -8.21 7.95 2.85
C THR A 95 -9.06 9.21 2.92
N THR A 96 -10.26 9.18 2.34
CA THR A 96 -11.20 10.31 2.44
C THR A 96 -11.84 10.38 3.83
N CYS A 97 -12.24 9.24 4.42
CA CYS A 97 -12.89 9.23 5.73
C CYS A 97 -11.99 9.76 6.86
N VAL A 98 -10.67 9.55 6.79
CA VAL A 98 -9.76 10.08 7.82
C VAL A 98 -9.83 11.61 7.91
N THR A 99 -10.18 12.31 6.83
CA THR A 99 -10.29 13.77 6.81
C THR A 99 -11.50 14.32 7.55
N THR A 100 -12.49 13.47 7.80
CA THR A 100 -13.69 13.83 8.59
C THR A 100 -13.49 13.70 10.11
N SER A 101 -12.29 13.30 10.54
CA SER A 101 -12.02 13.05 11.95
C SER A 101 -11.92 14.34 12.75
N ALA A 102 -12.69 14.41 13.83
CA ALA A 102 -12.64 15.52 14.80
C ALA A 102 -11.83 15.16 16.07
N SER A 103 -11.27 13.94 16.15
CA SER A 103 -10.54 13.46 17.32
C SER A 103 -9.48 12.43 16.94
N PHE A 104 -8.51 12.20 17.85
CA PHE A 104 -7.53 11.14 17.72
C PHE A 104 -8.17 9.75 17.47
N ALA A 105 -9.20 9.42 18.27
CA ALA A 105 -9.85 8.11 18.19
C ALA A 105 -10.51 7.88 16.83
N GLY A 106 -11.18 8.88 16.27
CA GLY A 106 -11.78 8.81 14.93
C GLY A 106 -10.72 8.64 13.86
N ALA A 107 -9.66 9.44 13.88
CA ALA A 107 -8.58 9.34 12.92
C ALA A 107 -7.84 8.00 13.03
N ALA A 108 -7.60 7.50 14.25
CA ALA A 108 -6.99 6.19 14.47
C ALA A 108 -7.85 5.05 13.93
N LEU A 109 -9.18 5.10 14.14
CA LEU A 109 -10.10 4.11 13.60
C LEU A 109 -10.03 4.04 12.06
N TRP A 110 -10.13 5.21 11.39
CA TRP A 110 -10.05 5.24 9.93
C TRP A 110 -8.69 4.76 9.41
N ARG A 111 -7.60 5.05 10.14
CA ARG A 111 -6.26 4.55 9.80
C ARG A 111 -6.14 3.02 9.95
N VAL A 112 -6.75 2.43 10.96
CA VAL A 112 -6.81 0.95 11.10
C VAL A 112 -7.62 0.37 9.94
N CYS A 113 -8.79 0.92 9.65
CA CYS A 113 -9.61 0.49 8.50
C CYS A 113 -8.85 0.65 7.17
N PHE A 114 -8.12 1.74 6.98
CA PHE A 114 -7.23 1.94 5.83
C PHE A 114 -6.26 0.77 5.68
N GLY A 115 -5.58 0.37 6.77
CA GLY A 115 -4.66 -0.76 6.76
C GLY A 115 -5.32 -2.09 6.35
N ILE A 116 -6.57 -2.33 6.75
CA ILE A 116 -7.32 -3.53 6.33
C ILE A 116 -7.48 -3.57 4.80
N PHE A 117 -7.93 -2.48 4.18
CA PHE A 117 -8.10 -2.44 2.72
C PHE A 117 -6.76 -2.46 1.99
N GLU A 118 -5.74 -1.86 2.59
CA GLU A 118 -4.36 -1.89 2.12
C GLU A 118 -3.81 -3.32 2.03
N GLY A 119 -3.98 -4.14 3.08
CA GLY A 119 -3.61 -5.54 3.08
C GLY A 119 -4.40 -6.37 2.06
N CYS A 120 -5.71 -6.13 1.94
CA CYS A 120 -6.54 -6.78 0.91
C CYS A 120 -5.99 -6.56 -0.50
N TRP A 121 -5.55 -5.35 -0.84
CA TRP A 121 -4.95 -5.06 -2.13
C TRP A 121 -3.57 -5.72 -2.27
N ASN A 122 -2.68 -5.49 -1.31
CA ASN A 122 -1.27 -5.83 -1.41
C ASN A 122 -1.04 -7.33 -1.61
N ILE A 123 -1.61 -8.17 -0.75
CA ILE A 123 -1.46 -9.63 -0.81
C ILE A 123 -2.01 -10.19 -2.12
N VAL A 124 -3.18 -9.71 -2.55
CA VAL A 124 -3.83 -10.21 -3.76
C VAL A 124 -3.09 -9.76 -5.01
N MET A 125 -2.58 -8.53 -5.03
CA MET A 125 -1.79 -7.97 -6.13
C MET A 125 -0.55 -8.84 -6.41
N TYR A 126 0.25 -9.18 -5.40
CA TYR A 126 1.42 -10.04 -5.57
C TYR A 126 1.04 -11.46 -6.00
N SER A 127 -0.06 -11.99 -5.47
CA SER A 127 -0.56 -13.31 -5.87
C SER A 127 -0.95 -13.34 -7.35
N VAL A 128 -1.65 -12.31 -7.84
CA VAL A 128 -2.06 -12.19 -9.25
C VAL A 128 -0.86 -11.95 -10.14
N ALA A 129 0.02 -11.02 -9.81
CA ALA A 129 1.23 -10.74 -10.58
C ALA A 129 2.08 -12.01 -10.76
N GLY A 130 2.33 -12.74 -9.66
CA GLY A 130 3.10 -13.98 -9.68
C GLY A 130 2.43 -15.12 -10.44
N SER A 131 1.09 -15.14 -10.56
CA SER A 131 0.34 -16.14 -11.32
C SER A 131 0.27 -15.84 -12.82
N ILE A 132 0.28 -14.59 -13.22
CA ILE A 132 0.26 -14.16 -14.63
C ILE A 132 1.53 -14.64 -15.35
N PHE A 133 2.68 -14.53 -14.69
CA PHE A 133 3.94 -14.90 -15.31
C PHE A 133 4.96 -15.50 -14.31
N PRO A 134 4.79 -16.79 -13.96
CA PRO A 134 5.64 -17.45 -12.96
C PRO A 134 7.14 -17.42 -13.28
N ALA A 135 7.51 -17.48 -14.57
CA ALA A 135 8.91 -17.51 -15.01
C ALA A 135 9.65 -16.16 -14.84
N ALA A 136 8.93 -15.05 -14.71
CA ALA A 136 9.51 -13.71 -14.61
C ALA A 136 9.11 -12.95 -13.32
N ARG A 137 8.85 -13.68 -12.23
CA ARG A 137 8.43 -13.09 -10.95
C ARG A 137 9.35 -11.96 -10.46
N ALA A 138 10.66 -12.12 -10.61
CA ALA A 138 11.62 -11.09 -10.21
C ALA A 138 11.45 -9.80 -11.02
N MET A 139 11.28 -9.90 -12.34
CA MET A 139 11.02 -8.75 -13.21
C MET A 139 9.70 -8.06 -12.84
N LEU A 140 8.65 -8.83 -12.57
CA LEU A 140 7.35 -8.28 -12.19
C LEU A 140 7.42 -7.57 -10.83
N ASN A 141 8.13 -8.12 -9.86
CA ASN A 141 8.35 -7.47 -8.58
C ASN A 141 9.12 -6.15 -8.76
N GLY A 142 10.14 -6.11 -9.61
CA GLY A 142 10.84 -4.88 -9.95
C GLY A 142 9.92 -3.84 -10.58
N LEU A 143 9.04 -4.24 -11.52
CA LEU A 143 8.05 -3.35 -12.12
C LEU A 143 7.07 -2.80 -11.05
N MET A 144 6.57 -3.66 -10.16
CA MET A 144 5.69 -3.22 -9.06
C MET A 144 6.42 -2.21 -8.16
N MET A 145 7.67 -2.48 -7.77
CA MET A 145 8.46 -1.56 -6.94
C MET A 145 8.73 -0.23 -7.65
N THR A 146 9.00 -0.22 -8.94
CA THR A 146 9.14 1.02 -9.72
C THR A 146 7.88 1.88 -9.63
N PHE A 147 6.70 1.29 -9.80
CA PHE A 147 5.44 2.03 -9.70
C PHE A 147 5.12 2.43 -8.25
N TYR A 148 5.51 1.62 -7.26
CA TYR A 148 5.45 2.02 -5.86
C TYR A 148 6.26 3.30 -5.61
N SER A 149 7.48 3.36 -6.11
CA SER A 149 8.36 4.53 -6.00
C SER A 149 7.80 5.76 -6.71
N ILE A 150 7.27 5.59 -7.91
CA ILE A 150 6.60 6.66 -8.65
C ILE A 150 5.41 7.21 -7.86
N GLY A 151 4.57 6.31 -7.31
CA GLY A 151 3.44 6.70 -6.50
C GLY A 151 3.83 7.42 -5.21
N ALA A 152 4.89 6.94 -4.55
CA ALA A 152 5.47 7.59 -3.37
C ALA A 152 5.91 9.03 -3.66
N TYR A 153 6.64 9.23 -4.74
CA TYR A 153 7.12 10.55 -5.14
C TYR A 153 5.97 11.48 -5.54
N VAL A 154 5.14 11.05 -6.50
CA VAL A 154 4.04 11.87 -7.02
C VAL A 154 3.02 12.18 -5.93
N GLY A 155 2.64 11.18 -5.13
CA GLY A 155 1.65 11.36 -4.06
C GLY A 155 2.15 12.30 -2.97
N SER A 156 3.36 12.10 -2.46
CA SER A 156 3.92 12.94 -1.39
C SER A 156 4.16 14.38 -1.87
N THR A 157 4.64 14.57 -3.10
CA THR A 157 4.84 15.89 -3.70
C THR A 157 3.50 16.62 -3.90
N TYR A 158 2.52 15.94 -4.51
CA TYR A 158 1.19 16.50 -4.73
C TYR A 158 0.52 16.90 -3.40
N TYR A 159 0.58 16.02 -2.41
CA TYR A 159 -0.03 16.29 -1.12
C TYR A 159 0.64 17.47 -0.40
N GLY A 160 1.99 17.54 -0.43
CA GLY A 160 2.75 18.66 0.11
C GLY A 160 2.36 19.98 -0.55
N TRP A 161 2.28 19.99 -1.89
CA TRP A 161 1.85 21.15 -2.66
C TRP A 161 0.40 21.57 -2.35
N SER A 162 -0.52 20.60 -2.22
CA SER A 162 -1.90 20.88 -1.84
C SER A 162 -1.99 21.50 -0.44
N LEU A 163 -1.26 20.93 0.52
CA LEU A 163 -1.21 21.44 1.89
C LEU A 163 -0.64 22.85 1.98
N GLU A 164 0.43 23.14 1.21
CA GLU A 164 1.03 24.47 1.17
C GLU A 164 0.08 25.52 0.57
N ARG A 165 -0.68 25.16 -0.47
CA ARG A 165 -1.63 26.07 -1.12
C ARG A 165 -2.90 26.33 -0.33
N THR A 166 -3.43 25.31 0.32
CA THR A 166 -4.74 25.39 0.97
C THR A 166 -4.65 25.67 2.46
N GLY A 167 -3.53 25.36 3.09
CA GLY A 167 -3.37 25.36 4.54
C GLY A 167 -4.18 24.27 5.25
N ASP A 168 -4.96 23.48 4.50
CA ASP A 168 -5.86 22.45 5.02
C ASP A 168 -5.35 21.05 4.66
N TRP A 169 -5.03 20.27 5.70
CA TRP A 169 -4.53 18.90 5.55
C TRP A 169 -5.54 17.93 4.92
N SER A 170 -6.83 18.24 4.97
CA SER A 170 -7.90 17.37 4.49
C SER A 170 -8.05 17.37 2.97
N VAL A 171 -7.79 18.50 2.32
CA VAL A 171 -8.06 18.71 0.88
C VAL A 171 -7.27 17.75 0.00
N GLY A 172 -5.95 17.70 0.18
CA GLY A 172 -5.09 16.83 -0.62
C GLY A 172 -5.40 15.34 -0.45
N LEU A 173 -5.66 14.90 0.79
CA LEU A 173 -6.04 13.50 1.06
C LEU A 173 -7.41 13.16 0.46
N THR A 174 -8.37 14.07 0.51
CA THR A 174 -9.69 13.88 -0.11
C THR A 174 -9.56 13.70 -1.62
N HIS A 175 -8.77 14.55 -2.30
CA HIS A 175 -8.53 14.41 -3.73
C HIS A 175 -7.88 13.06 -4.07
N MET A 176 -6.86 12.66 -3.31
CA MET A 176 -6.17 11.38 -3.52
C MET A 176 -7.09 10.19 -3.25
N GLY A 177 -7.91 10.25 -2.19
CA GLY A 177 -8.90 9.22 -1.87
C GLY A 177 -9.93 9.07 -2.97
N ILE A 178 -10.53 10.17 -3.46
CA ILE A 178 -11.48 10.16 -4.57
C ILE A 178 -10.85 9.61 -5.84
N ALA A 179 -9.64 10.07 -6.21
CA ALA A 179 -8.93 9.54 -7.37
C ALA A 179 -8.68 8.03 -7.26
N THR A 180 -8.36 7.54 -6.07
CA THR A 180 -8.15 6.11 -5.79
C THR A 180 -9.46 5.31 -5.90
N VAL A 181 -10.59 5.86 -5.42
CA VAL A 181 -11.91 5.25 -5.60
C VAL A 181 -12.27 5.16 -7.08
N ILE A 182 -12.11 6.25 -7.83
CA ILE A 182 -12.38 6.27 -9.27
C ILE A 182 -11.52 5.22 -9.98
N PHE A 183 -10.22 5.16 -9.68
CA PHE A 183 -9.33 4.14 -10.23
C PHE A 183 -9.81 2.72 -9.86
N GLY A 184 -10.15 2.47 -8.59
CA GLY A 184 -10.69 1.19 -8.11
C GLY A 184 -11.95 0.75 -8.87
N LEU A 185 -12.86 1.68 -9.17
CA LEU A 185 -14.06 1.42 -9.96
C LEU A 185 -13.71 1.13 -11.44
N LEU A 186 -12.74 1.81 -12.02
CA LEU A 186 -12.27 1.54 -13.38
C LEU A 186 -11.67 0.14 -13.53
N LEU A 187 -11.12 -0.45 -12.46
CA LEU A 187 -10.63 -1.83 -12.47
C LEU A 187 -11.75 -2.86 -12.72
N ILE A 188 -13.04 -2.50 -12.50
CA ILE A 188 -14.18 -3.36 -12.83
C ILE A 188 -14.17 -3.72 -14.32
N PHE A 189 -13.86 -2.74 -15.15
CA PHE A 189 -13.79 -2.90 -16.61
C PHE A 189 -12.42 -3.34 -17.08
N GLY A 190 -11.36 -2.90 -16.41
CA GLY A 190 -9.96 -3.18 -16.78
C GLY A 190 -9.55 -4.62 -16.50
N PHE A 191 -9.89 -5.19 -15.37
CA PHE A 191 -9.51 -6.55 -15.01
C PHE A 191 -10.43 -7.60 -15.63
N LYS A 192 -9.80 -8.60 -16.28
CA LYS A 192 -10.52 -9.78 -16.81
C LYS A 192 -10.30 -10.97 -15.87
N ARG A 193 -11.40 -11.56 -15.37
CA ARG A 193 -11.38 -12.73 -14.46
C ARG A 193 -10.49 -13.88 -14.93
N LYS A 194 -10.47 -14.14 -16.23
CA LYS A 194 -9.62 -15.18 -16.82
C LYS A 194 -8.15 -15.09 -16.43
N TYR A 195 -7.66 -13.89 -16.14
CA TYR A 195 -6.25 -13.64 -15.84
C TYR A 195 -5.98 -13.32 -14.36
N THR A 196 -7.00 -12.93 -13.62
CA THR A 196 -6.88 -12.65 -12.17
C THR A 196 -7.24 -13.87 -11.32
N ASP A 197 -8.26 -14.63 -11.75
CA ASP A 197 -8.81 -15.76 -10.99
C ASP A 197 -8.26 -17.11 -11.50
N THR A 198 -7.05 -17.14 -12.06
CA THR A 198 -6.36 -18.37 -12.40
C THR A 198 -6.15 -19.20 -11.13
N SER A 199 -6.94 -20.27 -10.99
CA SER A 199 -6.70 -21.28 -9.97
C SER A 199 -5.37 -21.96 -10.29
N THR A 200 -4.32 -21.64 -9.57
CA THR A 200 -3.24 -22.60 -9.41
C THR A 200 -3.83 -23.75 -8.61
N ASP A 201 -3.74 -24.97 -9.11
CA ASP A 201 -3.99 -26.22 -8.37
C ASP A 201 -2.97 -26.39 -7.23
N ILE A 202 -2.89 -25.39 -6.36
CA ILE A 202 -2.15 -25.49 -5.11
C ILE A 202 -3.07 -26.29 -4.19
N LYS A 203 -2.68 -27.54 -3.88
CA LYS A 203 -3.29 -28.31 -2.80
C LYS A 203 -3.57 -27.36 -1.64
N ARG A 204 -4.86 -27.21 -1.29
CA ARG A 204 -5.25 -26.38 -0.15
C ARG A 204 -4.59 -26.98 1.10
N ILE A 205 -3.46 -26.43 1.47
CA ILE A 205 -2.82 -26.78 2.74
C ILE A 205 -3.72 -26.18 3.83
N HIS A 206 -4.13 -27.01 4.78
CA HIS A 206 -4.89 -26.50 5.91
C HIS A 206 -4.09 -25.42 6.63
N LEU A 207 -4.70 -24.27 6.90
CA LEU A 207 -4.05 -23.12 7.55
C LEU A 207 -3.24 -23.51 8.79
N ILE A 208 -3.77 -24.43 9.59
CA ILE A 208 -3.12 -24.94 10.81
C ILE A 208 -1.83 -25.71 10.48
N GLU A 209 -1.83 -26.49 9.42
CA GLU A 209 -0.65 -27.24 8.95
C GLU A 209 0.43 -26.30 8.40
N ALA A 210 0.03 -25.27 7.65
CA ALA A 210 0.93 -24.22 7.17
C ALA A 210 1.57 -23.44 8.35
N ILE A 211 0.78 -23.02 9.34
CA ILE A 211 1.27 -22.34 10.55
C ILE A 211 2.22 -23.24 11.34
N ARG A 212 1.92 -24.53 11.48
CA ARG A 212 2.78 -25.47 12.19
C ARG A 212 4.11 -25.67 11.47
N THR A 213 4.08 -25.84 10.15
CA THR A 213 5.30 -26.05 9.34
C THR A 213 6.21 -24.83 9.38
N VAL A 214 5.64 -23.63 9.28
CA VAL A 214 6.38 -22.36 9.33
C VAL A 214 6.85 -22.06 10.75
N GLY A 215 5.99 -22.27 11.76
CA GLY A 215 6.24 -21.92 13.16
C GLY A 215 7.38 -22.70 13.82
N PHE A 216 7.71 -23.90 13.35
CA PHE A 216 8.82 -24.71 13.88
C PHE A 216 10.12 -24.60 13.07
N ASN A 217 10.15 -23.80 12.00
CA ASN A 217 11.32 -23.67 11.16
C ASN A 217 12.23 -22.51 11.65
N LYS A 218 13.41 -22.87 12.19
CA LYS A 218 14.40 -21.91 12.70
C LYS A 218 14.87 -20.89 11.63
N VAL A 219 14.97 -21.32 10.36
CA VAL A 219 15.38 -20.45 9.26
C VAL A 219 14.35 -19.37 9.00
N VAL A 220 13.05 -19.71 9.11
CA VAL A 220 11.97 -18.75 8.99
C VAL A 220 12.03 -17.70 10.11
N TRP A 221 12.27 -18.14 11.36
CA TRP A 221 12.38 -17.20 12.48
C TRP A 221 13.60 -16.29 12.40
N LEU A 222 14.72 -16.79 11.86
CA LEU A 222 15.88 -15.94 11.59
C LEU A 222 15.55 -14.89 10.52
N GLY A 223 14.85 -15.30 9.45
CA GLY A 223 14.36 -14.37 8.43
C GLY A 223 13.39 -13.32 8.99
N VAL A 224 12.47 -13.72 9.86
CA VAL A 224 11.55 -12.81 10.58
C VAL A 224 12.32 -11.81 11.43
N LEU A 225 13.34 -12.25 12.18
CA LEU A 225 14.17 -11.36 12.99
C LEU A 225 14.92 -10.33 12.15
N ILE A 226 15.55 -10.77 11.06
CA ILE A 226 16.23 -9.88 10.11
C ILE A 226 15.23 -8.85 9.55
N GLN A 227 14.03 -9.30 9.19
CA GLN A 227 13.00 -8.43 8.65
C GLN A 227 12.51 -7.41 9.68
N ILE A 228 12.33 -7.79 10.94
CA ILE A 228 11.96 -6.88 12.04
C ILE A 228 13.02 -5.79 12.20
N LEU A 229 14.30 -6.16 12.24
CA LEU A 229 15.41 -5.21 12.40
C LEU A 229 15.51 -4.22 11.22
N ASN A 230 15.15 -4.63 10.01
CA ASN A 230 15.11 -3.76 8.83
C ASN A 230 13.86 -2.86 8.80
N ILE A 231 12.70 -3.41 9.15
CA ILE A 231 11.41 -2.72 9.00
C ILE A 231 11.23 -1.61 10.03
N ILE A 232 11.69 -1.77 11.25
CA ILE A 232 11.52 -0.77 12.31
C ILE A 232 12.11 0.59 11.92
N PRO A 233 13.41 0.73 11.56
CA PRO A 233 13.94 2.02 11.15
C PRO A 233 13.35 2.52 9.84
N TYR A 234 13.08 1.62 8.88
CA TYR A 234 12.48 1.98 7.61
C TYR A 234 11.10 2.62 7.76
N TRP A 235 10.19 1.98 8.50
CA TRP A 235 8.84 2.52 8.72
C TRP A 235 8.79 3.66 9.72
N GLY A 236 9.71 3.69 10.69
CA GLY A 236 9.89 4.85 11.56
C GLY A 236 10.22 6.10 10.76
N PHE A 237 11.15 5.99 9.83
CA PHE A 237 11.49 7.10 8.92
C PHE A 237 10.36 7.38 7.92
N ALA A 238 9.70 6.35 7.38
CA ALA A 238 8.59 6.53 6.45
C ALA A 238 7.43 7.34 7.03
N SER A 239 7.12 7.14 8.30
CA SER A 239 6.01 7.84 8.95
C SER A 239 6.38 9.21 9.47
N MET A 240 7.62 9.41 9.94
CA MET A 240 8.05 10.64 10.61
C MET A 240 9.01 11.52 9.81
N GLY A 241 9.61 10.99 8.73
CA GLY A 241 10.61 11.71 7.93
C GLY A 241 10.16 13.10 7.49
N PRO A 242 9.01 13.25 6.80
CA PRO A 242 8.52 14.57 6.40
C PRO A 242 8.28 15.52 7.57
N TYR A 243 7.75 15.02 8.69
CA TYR A 243 7.57 15.79 9.92
C TYR A 243 8.90 16.34 10.46
N LEU A 244 9.95 15.50 10.48
CA LEU A 244 11.29 15.88 10.94
C LEU A 244 11.92 16.94 10.01
N PHE A 245 11.76 16.80 8.69
CA PHE A 245 12.25 17.79 7.73
C PHE A 245 11.60 19.16 7.93
N MET A 246 10.28 19.19 8.10
CA MET A 246 9.55 20.43 8.35
C MET A 246 9.84 21.05 9.72
N THR A 247 10.11 20.23 10.73
CA THR A 247 10.27 20.72 12.11
C THR A 247 11.71 21.14 12.39
N TYR A 248 12.71 20.37 11.94
CA TYR A 248 14.11 20.59 12.29
C TYR A 248 14.96 21.20 11.16
N LYS A 249 14.51 21.05 9.89
CA LYS A 249 15.22 21.60 8.73
C LYS A 249 14.53 22.80 8.09
N GLY A 250 13.31 23.14 8.55
CA GLY A 250 12.56 24.28 8.05
C GLY A 250 12.00 24.10 6.64
N PHE A 251 11.90 22.87 6.14
CA PHE A 251 11.32 22.59 4.83
C PHE A 251 9.84 23.00 4.81
N ASN A 252 9.39 23.57 3.69
CA ASN A 252 7.97 23.72 3.45
C ASN A 252 7.32 22.35 3.11
N PRO A 253 5.99 22.21 3.13
CA PRO A 253 5.31 20.94 2.86
C PRO A 253 5.63 20.34 1.50
N THR A 254 5.77 21.16 0.45
CA THR A 254 6.11 20.70 -0.90
C THR A 254 7.54 20.15 -0.96
N GLU A 255 8.49 20.87 -0.37
CA GLU A 255 9.90 20.44 -0.28
C GLU A 255 10.03 19.15 0.50
N ALA A 256 9.36 19.05 1.66
CA ALA A 256 9.37 17.85 2.50
C ALA A 256 8.78 16.65 1.77
N GLY A 257 7.65 16.82 1.06
CA GLY A 257 7.01 15.79 0.27
C GLY A 257 7.86 15.32 -0.91
N SER A 258 8.44 16.25 -1.66
CA SER A 258 9.28 15.96 -2.83
C SER A 258 10.59 15.26 -2.42
N PHE A 259 11.26 15.77 -1.40
CA PHE A 259 12.51 15.20 -0.91
C PHE A 259 12.29 13.80 -0.33
N PHE A 260 11.24 13.64 0.49
CA PHE A 260 10.87 12.35 1.04
C PHE A 260 10.49 11.35 -0.05
N GLY A 261 9.66 11.76 -1.00
CA GLY A 261 9.25 10.92 -2.12
C GLY A 261 10.44 10.52 -3.02
N ALA A 262 11.43 11.42 -3.21
CA ALA A 262 12.64 11.11 -3.97
C ALA A 262 13.50 10.05 -3.25
N ILE A 263 13.68 10.14 -1.94
CA ILE A 263 14.40 9.13 -1.15
C ILE A 263 13.76 7.75 -1.32
N TYR A 264 12.42 7.67 -1.22
CA TYR A 264 11.68 6.43 -1.41
C TYR A 264 11.58 5.96 -2.87
N GLY A 265 11.83 6.86 -3.82
CA GLY A 265 11.82 6.54 -5.25
C GLY A 265 13.16 6.06 -5.80
N ILE A 266 14.27 6.43 -5.16
CA ILE A 266 15.63 6.10 -5.61
C ILE A 266 16.23 4.93 -4.80
N GLY A 267 15.84 4.75 -3.55
CA GLY A 267 16.27 3.68 -2.65
C GLY A 267 15.38 2.49 -2.68
#